data_744dd8b6dc623f3baf1f4b477868980f
#
_entry.id   744dd8b6dc623f3baf1f4b477868980f
#
_cell.length_a   1.000
_cell.length_b   1.000
_cell.length_c   1.000
_cell.angle_alpha   90.00
_cell.angle_beta   90.00
_cell.angle_gamma   90.00
#
_symmetry.space_group_name_H-M   'P 1'
#
loop_
_entity.id
_entity.type
_entity.pdbx_description
1 polymer ?
#
loop_
_entity_poly.entity_id
_entity_poly.type
_entity_poly.pdbx_seq_one_letter_code
_entity_poly.pdbx_strand_id
1 'polypeptide(L)'
;MRPLAVIGSLSRDVVAGSEPRIGGGSWHAARALRALQLGATIFAKCGEPERRDYQRRLTATGLPATLTTGGDTTGFSMSYDERGIRTMTVDAVGEPWRARDASPDLLRTVEWLHVAPLLRSDFDADTLKRLANGRRILFDGQGLVRVPAVGPLVLDGDFDHDLLRHISILKLAEEEARAIIGDAELESLTSLGVPEIVVTFGLEGSLVLARGTATRVPAHTVDADPTGAGDAFAVAYLAGRADGHAPVSAARRATALVAALLTGRAR
;
A
#
# COMPACT_ATOMS: atom_id res chain seq x y z
N MET A 1 15.30 15.44 -1.16
CA MET A 1 14.12 14.58 -0.83
C MET A 1 14.15 14.29 0.66
N ARG A 2 13.01 14.44 1.34
CA ARG A 2 12.89 14.10 2.77
C ARG A 2 12.95 12.58 2.95
N PRO A 3 13.48 12.07 4.07
CA PRO A 3 13.63 10.63 4.28
C PRO A 3 12.29 9.89 4.25
N LEU A 4 12.20 8.91 3.36
CA LEU A 4 11.04 8.04 3.18
C LEU A 4 11.29 6.65 3.76
N ALA A 5 10.24 6.02 4.27
CA ALA A 5 10.26 4.59 4.53
C ALA A 5 8.93 3.94 4.11
N VAL A 6 9.00 2.63 3.93
CA VAL A 6 7.85 1.76 3.72
C VAL A 6 7.85 0.71 4.83
N ILE A 7 6.71 0.47 5.45
CA ILE A 7 6.51 -0.60 6.42
C ILE A 7 5.28 -1.42 6.04
N GLY A 8 5.41 -2.74 5.96
CA GLY A 8 4.29 -3.61 5.61
C GLY A 8 4.67 -5.08 5.50
N SER A 9 3.64 -5.92 5.42
CA SER A 9 3.82 -7.36 5.32
C SER A 9 4.17 -7.77 3.90
N LEU A 10 4.96 -8.83 3.77
CA LEU A 10 5.16 -9.58 2.54
C LEU A 10 4.10 -10.67 2.45
N SER A 11 3.74 -11.03 1.24
CA SER A 11 2.83 -12.16 1.00
C SER A 11 3.47 -13.26 0.16
N ARG A 12 2.87 -14.43 0.26
CA ARG A 12 3.10 -15.56 -0.62
C ARG A 12 1.92 -15.67 -1.57
N ASP A 13 2.14 -15.28 -2.82
CA ASP A 13 1.08 -15.19 -3.81
C ASP A 13 1.15 -16.35 -4.80
N VAL A 14 0.00 -16.99 -5.05
CA VAL A 14 -0.19 -18.02 -6.06
C VAL A 14 -1.17 -17.48 -7.11
N VAL A 15 -0.76 -17.39 -8.37
CA VAL A 15 -1.60 -16.88 -9.44
C VAL A 15 -1.93 -18.00 -10.40
N ALA A 16 -3.21 -18.30 -10.60
CA ALA A 16 -3.71 -19.32 -11.54
C ALA A 16 -2.97 -20.67 -11.40
N GLY A 17 -2.71 -21.10 -10.16
CA GLY A 17 -2.02 -22.37 -9.90
C GLY A 17 -0.52 -22.40 -10.20
N SER A 18 0.10 -21.24 -10.45
CA SER A 18 1.55 -21.13 -10.65
C SER A 18 2.32 -21.40 -9.35
N GLU A 19 3.65 -21.54 -9.46
CA GLU A 19 4.53 -21.58 -8.29
C GLU A 19 4.37 -20.33 -7.42
N PRO A 20 4.43 -20.48 -6.08
CA PRO A 20 4.34 -19.37 -5.16
C PRO A 20 5.41 -18.31 -5.41
N ARG A 21 5.03 -17.05 -5.35
CA ARG A 21 5.92 -15.91 -5.52
C ARG A 21 5.76 -14.90 -4.38
N ILE A 22 6.80 -14.13 -4.15
CA ILE A 22 6.77 -13.01 -3.22
C ILE A 22 5.82 -11.93 -3.73
N GLY A 23 4.98 -11.44 -2.85
CA GLY A 23 4.08 -10.32 -3.04
C GLY A 23 4.03 -9.40 -1.82
N GLY A 24 2.97 -8.63 -1.73
CA GLY A 24 2.71 -7.71 -0.63
C GLY A 24 3.12 -6.27 -0.91
N GLY A 25 2.45 -5.34 -0.21
CA GLY A 25 2.61 -3.91 -0.46
C GLY A 25 4.05 -3.42 -0.31
N SER A 26 4.78 -3.88 0.72
CA SER A 26 6.19 -3.50 0.91
C SER A 26 7.12 -4.03 -0.20
N TRP A 27 6.83 -5.20 -0.80
CA TRP A 27 7.57 -5.72 -1.93
C TRP A 27 7.33 -4.92 -3.21
N HIS A 28 6.06 -4.68 -3.56
CA HIS A 28 5.71 -3.90 -4.75
C HIS A 28 6.19 -2.46 -4.64
N ALA A 29 6.07 -1.86 -3.45
CA ALA A 29 6.61 -0.54 -3.15
C ALA A 29 8.14 -0.48 -3.34
N ALA A 30 8.89 -1.47 -2.84
CA ALA A 30 10.35 -1.53 -3.01
C ALA A 30 10.75 -1.63 -4.49
N ARG A 31 10.05 -2.47 -5.26
CA ARG A 31 10.28 -2.58 -6.72
C ARG A 31 10.00 -1.27 -7.45
N ALA A 32 8.89 -0.60 -7.11
CA ALA A 32 8.54 0.69 -7.70
C ALA A 32 9.56 1.76 -7.35
N LEU A 33 9.97 1.87 -6.09
CA LEU A 33 11.00 2.81 -5.64
C LEU A 33 12.31 2.62 -6.40
N ARG A 34 12.77 1.36 -6.54
CA ARG A 34 13.95 1.05 -7.33
C ARG A 34 13.81 1.50 -8.79
N ALA A 35 12.71 1.15 -9.44
CA ALA A 35 12.47 1.47 -10.84
C ALA A 35 12.34 2.99 -11.07
N LEU A 36 11.80 3.71 -10.09
CA LEU A 36 11.70 5.18 -10.09
C LEU A 36 12.99 5.88 -9.62
N GLN A 37 14.04 5.12 -9.25
CA GLN A 37 15.30 5.63 -8.69
C GLN A 37 15.06 6.51 -7.44
N LEU A 38 14.06 6.17 -6.63
CA LEU A 38 13.74 6.85 -5.38
C LEU A 38 14.33 6.10 -4.19
N GLY A 39 14.99 6.81 -3.28
CA GLY A 39 15.54 6.25 -2.05
C GLY A 39 14.48 6.13 -0.96
N ALA A 40 14.44 4.97 -0.29
CA ALA A 40 13.64 4.74 0.91
C ALA A 40 14.24 3.60 1.74
N THR A 41 13.87 3.50 3.01
CA THR A 41 14.15 2.33 3.84
C THR A 41 12.92 1.42 3.87
N ILE A 42 13.12 0.12 3.70
CA ILE A 42 12.04 -0.87 3.67
C ILE A 42 12.04 -1.65 4.97
N PHE A 43 10.90 -1.65 5.66
CA PHE A 43 10.62 -2.53 6.80
C PHE A 43 9.58 -3.55 6.34
N ALA A 44 9.99 -4.80 6.29
CA ALA A 44 9.13 -5.88 5.81
C ALA A 44 8.96 -6.95 6.88
N LYS A 45 7.82 -7.67 6.86
CA LYS A 45 7.55 -8.79 7.75
C LYS A 45 7.05 -10.00 6.97
N CYS A 46 7.50 -11.20 7.35
CA CYS A 46 7.03 -12.47 6.81
C CYS A 46 7.14 -13.59 7.87
N GLY A 47 6.66 -14.78 7.55
CA GLY A 47 6.91 -15.98 8.34
C GLY A 47 8.37 -16.45 8.23
N GLU A 48 8.81 -17.26 9.20
CA GLU A 48 10.18 -17.79 9.23
C GLU A 48 10.52 -18.68 8.01
N PRO A 49 9.60 -19.49 7.45
CA PRO A 49 9.91 -20.34 6.30
C PRO A 49 10.40 -19.57 5.06
N GLU A 50 9.83 -18.39 4.80
CA GLU A 50 10.15 -17.57 3.63
C GLU A 50 11.34 -16.62 3.85
N ARG A 51 11.80 -16.46 5.08
CA ARG A 51 12.80 -15.46 5.49
C ARG A 51 14.00 -15.39 4.57
N ARG A 52 14.65 -16.54 4.32
CA ARG A 52 15.92 -16.58 3.56
C ARG A 52 15.71 -16.12 2.10
N ASP A 53 14.65 -16.58 1.47
CA ASP A 53 14.35 -16.21 0.07
C ASP A 53 13.95 -14.75 -0.03
N TYR A 54 13.06 -14.30 0.84
CA TYR A 54 12.56 -12.94 0.83
C TYR A 54 13.64 -11.91 1.20
N GLN A 55 14.51 -12.22 2.16
CA GLN A 55 15.67 -11.38 2.47
C GLN A 55 16.58 -11.20 1.25
N ARG A 56 16.88 -12.28 0.53
CA ARG A 56 17.70 -12.23 -0.69
C ARG A 56 17.05 -11.35 -1.76
N ARG A 57 15.73 -11.50 -1.96
CA ARG A 57 14.99 -10.70 -2.94
C ARG A 57 14.91 -9.22 -2.57
N LEU A 58 14.66 -8.90 -1.31
CA LEU A 58 14.68 -7.52 -0.83
C LEU A 58 16.06 -6.89 -1.01
N THR A 59 17.14 -7.61 -0.64
CA THR A 59 18.52 -7.14 -0.85
C THR A 59 18.81 -6.85 -2.32
N ALA A 60 18.28 -7.66 -3.24
CA ALA A 60 18.46 -7.45 -4.69
C ALA A 60 17.77 -6.17 -5.21
N THR A 61 16.87 -5.55 -4.44
CA THR A 61 16.33 -4.23 -4.80
C THR A 61 17.36 -3.11 -4.69
N GLY A 62 18.43 -3.30 -3.92
CA GLY A 62 19.44 -2.28 -3.66
C GLY A 62 19.00 -1.20 -2.66
N LEU A 63 17.81 -1.33 -2.07
CA LEU A 63 17.33 -0.44 -1.02
C LEU A 63 17.73 -0.98 0.37
N PRO A 64 18.03 -0.09 1.34
CA PRO A 64 18.13 -0.50 2.74
C PRO A 64 16.86 -1.21 3.18
N ALA A 65 16.97 -2.46 3.64
CA ALA A 65 15.82 -3.27 4.02
C ALA A 65 16.08 -4.03 5.32
N THR A 66 15.09 -4.01 6.21
CA THR A 66 15.02 -4.82 7.43
C THR A 66 13.86 -5.79 7.31
N LEU A 67 14.13 -7.07 7.46
CA LEU A 67 13.11 -8.12 7.46
C LEU A 67 12.92 -8.65 8.88
N THR A 68 11.73 -8.46 9.42
CA THR A 68 11.27 -9.03 10.68
C THR A 68 10.52 -10.34 10.39
N THR A 69 10.66 -11.32 11.25
CA THR A 69 9.93 -12.60 11.12
C THR A 69 9.05 -12.85 12.33
N GLY A 70 7.94 -13.53 12.10
CA GLY A 70 7.01 -13.99 13.14
C GLY A 70 5.76 -14.60 12.53
N GLY A 71 5.23 -15.65 13.19
CA GLY A 71 4.02 -16.34 12.74
C GLY A 71 4.12 -16.88 11.30
N ASP A 72 3.00 -16.84 10.61
CA ASP A 72 2.89 -17.24 9.20
C ASP A 72 3.07 -16.05 8.25
N THR A 73 3.47 -16.32 7.02
CA THR A 73 3.39 -15.34 5.93
C THR A 73 1.96 -15.27 5.42
N THR A 74 1.41 -14.07 5.29
CA THR A 74 0.10 -13.89 4.64
C THR A 74 0.13 -14.51 3.24
N GLY A 75 -0.82 -15.39 2.95
CA GLY A 75 -0.94 -16.10 1.67
C GLY A 75 -2.14 -15.64 0.88
N PHE A 76 -1.98 -15.50 -0.43
CA PHE A 76 -3.08 -15.23 -1.35
C PHE A 76 -3.01 -16.14 -2.57
N SER A 77 -4.17 -16.71 -2.93
CA SER A 77 -4.41 -17.34 -4.23
C SER A 77 -5.26 -16.42 -5.09
N MET A 78 -4.86 -16.27 -6.35
CA MET A 78 -5.54 -15.42 -7.32
C MET A 78 -5.86 -16.23 -8.58
N SER A 79 -7.09 -16.13 -9.05
CA SER A 79 -7.53 -16.67 -10.32
C SER A 79 -8.23 -15.59 -11.14
N TYR A 80 -8.31 -15.81 -12.43
CA TYR A 80 -8.99 -14.94 -13.38
C TYR A 80 -10.01 -15.77 -14.15
N ASP A 81 -11.21 -15.27 -14.29
CA ASP A 81 -12.23 -15.90 -15.14
C ASP A 81 -11.99 -15.58 -16.62
N GLU A 82 -12.84 -16.13 -17.51
CA GLU A 82 -12.77 -15.91 -18.96
C GLU A 82 -12.93 -14.44 -19.36
N ARG A 83 -13.48 -13.59 -18.48
CA ARG A 83 -13.64 -12.15 -18.66
C ARG A 83 -12.49 -11.33 -18.06
N GLY A 84 -11.50 -12.01 -17.45
CA GLY A 84 -10.38 -11.37 -16.78
C GLY A 84 -10.74 -10.80 -15.40
N ILE A 85 -11.89 -11.15 -14.83
CA ILE A 85 -12.28 -10.75 -13.48
C ILE A 85 -11.45 -11.54 -12.48
N ARG A 86 -10.73 -10.82 -11.62
CA ARG A 86 -9.87 -11.40 -10.59
C ARG A 86 -10.69 -11.85 -9.38
N THR A 87 -10.52 -13.10 -8.99
CA THR A 87 -10.96 -13.62 -7.68
C THR A 87 -9.73 -13.84 -6.81
N MET A 88 -9.82 -13.46 -5.54
CA MET A 88 -8.74 -13.60 -4.56
C MET A 88 -9.23 -14.37 -3.34
N THR A 89 -8.39 -15.29 -2.87
CA THR A 89 -8.60 -16.05 -1.65
C THR A 89 -7.46 -15.77 -0.68
N VAL A 90 -7.75 -15.62 0.59
CA VAL A 90 -6.77 -15.56 1.68
C VAL A 90 -6.46 -17.00 2.09
N ASP A 91 -5.24 -17.46 1.86
CA ASP A 91 -4.79 -18.82 2.19
C ASP A 91 -4.24 -18.92 3.61
N ALA A 92 -3.63 -17.82 4.08
CA ALA A 92 -3.07 -17.70 5.42
C ALA A 92 -3.11 -16.23 5.87
N VAL A 93 -3.30 -16.02 7.17
CA VAL A 93 -3.24 -14.70 7.83
C VAL A 93 -1.92 -14.59 8.58
N GLY A 94 -1.12 -13.59 8.23
CA GLY A 94 0.17 -13.34 8.85
C GLY A 94 0.07 -12.74 10.24
N GLU A 95 1.20 -12.71 10.94
CA GLU A 95 1.28 -12.09 12.26
C GLU A 95 1.22 -10.55 12.14
N PRO A 96 0.38 -9.87 12.96
CA PRO A 96 0.30 -8.41 12.98
C PRO A 96 1.63 -7.73 13.27
N TRP A 97 1.82 -6.54 12.72
CA TRP A 97 2.88 -5.64 13.10
C TRP A 97 2.66 -5.11 14.53
N ARG A 98 3.76 -5.04 15.29
CA ARG A 98 3.79 -4.35 16.57
C ARG A 98 4.82 -3.23 16.51
N ALA A 99 4.61 -2.19 17.31
CA ALA A 99 5.54 -1.04 17.33
C ALA A 99 7.00 -1.42 17.60
N ARG A 100 7.24 -2.52 18.31
CA ARG A 100 8.59 -3.08 18.56
C ARG A 100 9.25 -3.70 17.32
N ASP A 101 8.47 -4.09 16.32
CA ASP A 101 8.97 -4.77 15.12
C ASP A 101 9.68 -3.80 14.17
N ALA A 102 9.36 -2.50 14.27
CA ALA A 102 10.08 -1.45 13.57
C ALA A 102 11.07 -0.77 14.52
N SER A 103 12.37 -0.88 14.25
CA SER A 103 13.39 -0.27 15.09
C SER A 103 13.18 1.24 15.22
N PRO A 104 12.98 1.77 16.45
CA PRO A 104 12.81 3.21 16.67
C PRO A 104 13.98 4.04 16.14
N ASP A 105 15.21 3.50 16.23
CA ASP A 105 16.42 4.19 15.75
C ASP A 105 16.44 4.33 14.23
N LEU A 106 16.02 3.30 13.51
CA LEU A 106 15.94 3.33 12.04
C LEU A 106 14.83 4.27 11.55
N LEU A 107 13.75 4.42 12.32
CA LEU A 107 12.66 5.35 12.01
C LEU A 107 12.94 6.78 12.48
N ARG A 108 13.97 7.04 13.27
CA ARG A 108 14.24 8.35 13.87
C ARG A 108 14.41 9.48 12.85
N THR A 109 14.99 9.18 11.69
CA THR A 109 15.20 10.15 10.61
C THR A 109 14.07 10.19 9.59
N VAL A 110 13.10 9.26 9.68
CA VAL A 110 11.99 9.16 8.72
C VAL A 110 10.95 10.22 9.03
N GLU A 111 10.59 11.02 8.02
CA GLU A 111 9.52 12.03 8.11
C GLU A 111 8.23 11.56 7.43
N TRP A 112 8.36 10.73 6.40
CA TRP A 112 7.24 10.23 5.60
C TRP A 112 7.26 8.72 5.54
N LEU A 113 6.16 8.10 5.94
CA LEU A 113 6.04 6.66 6.08
C LEU A 113 4.85 6.14 5.27
N HIS A 114 5.11 5.23 4.33
CA HIS A 114 4.06 4.42 3.71
C HIS A 114 3.81 3.19 4.58
N VAL A 115 2.63 3.08 5.14
CA VAL A 115 2.15 1.88 5.82
C VAL A 115 1.34 1.06 4.81
N ALA A 116 1.85 -0.10 4.47
CA ALA A 116 1.35 -0.99 3.41
C ALA A 116 0.83 -2.32 4.00
N PRO A 117 -0.30 -2.32 4.71
CA PRO A 117 -0.92 -3.53 5.23
C PRO A 117 -1.44 -4.41 4.11
N LEU A 118 -1.70 -5.67 4.37
CA LEU A 118 -2.37 -6.62 3.48
C LEU A 118 -3.81 -6.89 3.92
N LEU A 119 -4.00 -6.98 5.24
CA LEU A 119 -5.27 -7.27 5.89
C LEU A 119 -5.51 -6.28 7.03
N ARG A 120 -6.75 -6.17 7.47
CA ARG A 120 -7.16 -5.28 8.57
C ARG A 120 -6.44 -5.56 9.89
N SER A 121 -6.04 -6.80 10.11
CA SER A 121 -5.31 -7.20 11.33
C SER A 121 -3.85 -6.76 11.36
N ASP A 122 -3.28 -6.28 10.26
CA ASP A 122 -1.84 -6.05 10.17
C ASP A 122 -1.34 -4.96 11.12
N PHE A 123 -2.15 -3.91 11.35
CA PHE A 123 -1.78 -2.78 12.22
C PHE A 123 -2.95 -2.40 13.12
N ASP A 124 -2.72 -2.39 14.43
CA ASP A 124 -3.65 -1.81 15.39
C ASP A 124 -3.42 -0.30 15.60
N ALA A 125 -4.38 0.37 16.24
CA ALA A 125 -4.33 1.81 16.46
C ALA A 125 -3.13 2.22 17.33
N ASP A 126 -2.74 1.42 18.32
CA ASP A 126 -1.59 1.69 19.17
C ASP A 126 -0.26 1.61 18.42
N THR A 127 -0.13 0.62 17.53
CA THR A 127 1.04 0.49 16.65
C THR A 127 1.11 1.67 15.70
N LEU A 128 -0.01 2.02 15.06
CA LEU A 128 -0.07 3.14 14.12
C LEU A 128 0.21 4.48 14.81
N LYS A 129 -0.31 4.69 16.01
CA LYS A 129 -0.02 5.84 16.86
C LYS A 129 1.48 6.03 17.11
N ARG A 130 2.19 4.95 17.43
CA ARG A 130 3.65 4.99 17.65
C ARG A 130 4.41 5.27 16.36
N LEU A 131 3.97 4.67 15.25
CA LEU A 131 4.57 4.93 13.92
C LEU A 131 4.33 6.36 13.47
N ALA A 132 3.18 6.96 13.78
CA ALA A 132 2.82 8.34 13.42
C ALA A 132 3.58 9.41 14.22
N ASN A 133 4.19 9.05 15.35
CA ASN A 133 4.86 10.03 16.21
C ASN A 133 5.98 10.78 15.46
N GLY A 134 5.76 12.07 15.18
CA GLY A 134 6.67 12.92 14.41
C GLY A 134 6.73 12.65 12.91
N ARG A 135 5.81 11.84 12.37
CA ARG A 135 5.81 11.42 10.95
C ARG A 135 4.46 11.65 10.29
N ARG A 136 4.49 11.76 8.98
CA ARG A 136 3.29 11.75 8.13
C ARG A 136 3.12 10.37 7.54
N ILE A 137 1.94 9.78 7.76
CA ILE A 137 1.62 8.44 7.30
C ILE A 137 0.73 8.51 6.08
N LEU A 138 1.17 7.86 4.98
CA LEU A 138 0.27 7.37 3.95
C LEU A 138 -0.09 5.92 4.31
N PHE A 139 -1.38 5.65 4.48
CA PHE A 139 -1.91 4.34 4.79
C PHE A 139 -2.67 3.77 3.60
N ASP A 140 -2.39 2.51 3.23
CA ASP A 140 -3.11 1.82 2.16
C ASP A 140 -4.41 1.25 2.70
N GLY A 141 -5.54 1.60 2.08
CA GLY A 141 -6.88 1.36 2.59
C GLY A 141 -7.29 -0.11 2.65
N GLN A 142 -6.59 -1.00 1.91
CA GLN A 142 -6.78 -2.44 2.06
C GLN A 142 -6.65 -2.91 3.52
N GLY A 143 -5.81 -2.24 4.31
CA GLY A 143 -5.67 -2.49 5.75
C GLY A 143 -6.81 -1.96 6.61
N LEU A 144 -7.82 -1.32 6.04
CA LEU A 144 -9.08 -1.00 6.73
C LEU A 144 -10.17 -2.02 6.37
N VAL A 145 -10.25 -2.40 5.10
CA VAL A 145 -11.44 -3.09 4.57
C VAL A 145 -11.27 -4.60 4.35
N ARG A 146 -10.03 -5.11 4.17
CA ARG A 146 -9.82 -6.55 3.92
C ARG A 146 -9.96 -7.35 5.20
N VAL A 147 -10.98 -8.22 5.25
CA VAL A 147 -11.27 -9.08 6.40
C VAL A 147 -10.15 -10.12 6.60
N PRO A 148 -9.56 -10.24 7.81
CA PRO A 148 -8.47 -11.17 8.08
C PRO A 148 -8.99 -12.59 8.36
N ALA A 149 -9.58 -13.23 7.36
CA ALA A 149 -10.12 -14.58 7.47
C ALA A 149 -9.69 -15.43 6.28
N VAL A 150 -9.29 -16.68 6.54
CA VAL A 150 -8.97 -17.66 5.48
C VAL A 150 -10.25 -17.97 4.70
N GLY A 151 -10.15 -17.99 3.37
CA GLY A 151 -11.25 -18.16 2.45
C GLY A 151 -11.33 -17.05 1.41
N PRO A 152 -12.44 -16.92 0.68
CA PRO A 152 -12.64 -15.84 -0.28
C PRO A 152 -12.39 -14.48 0.37
N LEU A 153 -11.63 -13.61 -0.31
CA LEU A 153 -11.37 -12.27 0.21
C LEU A 153 -12.68 -11.48 0.29
N VAL A 154 -12.99 -11.03 1.50
CA VAL A 154 -14.14 -10.17 1.79
C VAL A 154 -13.66 -8.76 2.10
N LEU A 155 -14.37 -7.78 1.56
CA LEU A 155 -14.21 -6.36 1.90
C LEU A 155 -15.44 -5.89 2.65
N ASP A 156 -15.25 -5.18 3.77
CA ASP A 156 -16.33 -4.48 4.48
C ASP A 156 -15.80 -3.21 5.15
N GLY A 157 -16.72 -2.38 5.65
CA GLY A 157 -16.42 -1.12 6.33
C GLY A 157 -16.32 -1.23 7.85
N ASP A 158 -16.29 -2.43 8.43
CA ASP A 158 -16.22 -2.64 9.89
C ASP A 158 -14.77 -2.67 10.36
N PHE A 159 -14.17 -1.50 10.58
CA PHE A 159 -12.78 -1.34 11.04
C PHE A 159 -12.69 -0.41 12.25
N ASP A 160 -11.56 -0.46 12.95
CA ASP A 160 -11.29 0.43 14.08
C ASP A 160 -11.05 1.88 13.60
N HIS A 161 -12.01 2.76 13.86
CA HIS A 161 -11.96 4.18 13.50
C HIS A 161 -10.85 4.96 14.22
N ASP A 162 -10.30 4.43 15.32
CA ASP A 162 -9.17 5.09 16.00
C ASP A 162 -7.90 5.09 15.16
N LEU A 163 -7.76 4.17 14.20
CA LEU A 163 -6.69 4.17 13.20
C LEU A 163 -6.63 5.49 12.43
N LEU A 164 -7.79 6.05 12.05
CA LEU A 164 -7.89 7.22 11.18
C LEU A 164 -7.22 8.47 11.77
N ARG A 165 -7.18 8.59 13.10
CA ARG A 165 -6.55 9.72 13.80
C ARG A 165 -5.04 9.82 13.57
N HIS A 166 -4.43 8.74 13.14
CA HIS A 166 -2.99 8.62 12.93
C HIS A 166 -2.58 8.64 11.46
N ILE A 167 -3.55 8.74 10.55
CA ILE A 167 -3.36 8.73 9.11
C ILE A 167 -3.37 10.17 8.58
N SER A 168 -2.30 10.56 7.89
CA SER A 168 -2.21 11.87 7.22
C SER A 168 -2.77 11.82 5.80
N ILE A 169 -2.59 10.68 5.13
CA ILE A 169 -3.02 10.41 3.76
C ILE A 169 -3.59 9.00 3.73
N LEU A 170 -4.85 8.86 3.34
CA LEU A 170 -5.49 7.57 3.09
C LEU A 170 -5.57 7.33 1.58
N LYS A 171 -4.94 6.26 1.09
CA LYS A 171 -5.07 5.84 -0.30
C LYS A 171 -6.02 4.64 -0.36
N LEU A 172 -7.00 4.71 -1.21
CA LEU A 172 -8.02 3.68 -1.45
C LEU A 172 -8.03 3.29 -2.94
N ALA A 173 -8.30 2.03 -3.23
CA ALA A 173 -8.84 1.64 -4.52
C ALA A 173 -10.35 1.92 -4.53
N GLU A 174 -10.99 1.94 -5.71
CA GLU A 174 -12.43 2.21 -5.81
C GLU A 174 -13.27 1.21 -5.02
N GLU A 175 -12.98 -0.08 -5.15
CA GLU A 175 -13.67 -1.13 -4.40
C GLU A 175 -13.49 -1.01 -2.88
N GLU A 176 -12.34 -0.53 -2.42
CA GLU A 176 -12.07 -0.27 -1.01
C GLU A 176 -12.87 0.95 -0.51
N ALA A 177 -12.94 1.99 -1.33
CA ALA A 177 -13.78 3.14 -1.03
C ALA A 177 -15.26 2.74 -0.93
N ARG A 178 -15.74 1.94 -1.88
CA ARG A 178 -17.12 1.44 -1.89
C ARG A 178 -17.43 0.54 -0.68
N ALA A 179 -16.49 -0.26 -0.22
CA ALA A 179 -16.66 -1.06 0.99
C ALA A 179 -16.92 -0.18 2.25
N ILE A 180 -16.37 1.05 2.26
CA ILE A 180 -16.55 1.99 3.39
C ILE A 180 -17.87 2.77 3.28
N ILE A 181 -18.18 3.31 2.10
CA ILE A 181 -19.29 4.27 1.94
C ILE A 181 -20.53 3.70 1.23
N GLY A 182 -20.46 2.45 0.73
CA GLY A 182 -21.56 1.88 -0.06
C GLY A 182 -21.80 2.68 -1.34
N ASP A 183 -23.07 3.00 -1.59
CA ASP A 183 -23.52 3.75 -2.78
C ASP A 183 -23.44 5.28 -2.62
N ALA A 184 -22.91 5.79 -1.47
CA ALA A 184 -22.78 7.22 -1.26
C ALA A 184 -21.76 7.84 -2.21
N GLU A 185 -21.84 9.17 -2.41
CA GLU A 185 -20.86 9.92 -3.22
C GLU A 185 -19.47 9.83 -2.58
N LEU A 186 -18.42 9.74 -3.42
CA LEU A 186 -17.03 9.57 -2.94
C LEU A 186 -16.56 10.73 -2.05
N GLU A 187 -17.12 11.90 -2.20
CA GLU A 187 -16.88 13.08 -1.36
C GLU A 187 -17.26 12.82 0.10
N SER A 188 -18.18 11.89 0.37
CA SER A 188 -18.57 11.49 1.74
C SER A 188 -17.41 10.86 2.53
N LEU A 189 -16.37 10.36 1.86
CA LEU A 189 -15.14 9.89 2.51
C LEU A 189 -14.48 10.98 3.38
N THR A 190 -14.75 12.26 3.10
CA THR A 190 -14.25 13.37 3.93
C THR A 190 -14.74 13.30 5.37
N SER A 191 -15.88 12.63 5.62
CA SER A 191 -16.41 12.40 6.98
C SER A 191 -15.54 11.48 7.83
N LEU A 192 -14.62 10.72 7.23
CA LEU A 192 -13.62 9.93 7.95
C LEU A 192 -12.62 10.80 8.74
N GLY A 193 -12.58 12.12 8.48
CA GLY A 193 -11.70 13.05 9.20
C GLY A 193 -10.22 12.96 8.84
N VAL A 194 -9.85 12.15 7.83
CA VAL A 194 -8.48 12.08 7.33
C VAL A 194 -8.18 13.32 6.48
N PRO A 195 -7.07 14.05 6.73
CA PRO A 195 -6.79 15.32 6.06
C PRO A 195 -6.67 15.25 4.53
N GLU A 196 -6.26 14.10 4.00
CA GLU A 196 -6.03 13.89 2.57
C GLU A 196 -6.41 12.45 2.20
N ILE A 197 -7.31 12.29 1.24
CA ILE A 197 -7.74 10.98 0.76
C ILE A 197 -7.54 10.92 -0.75
N VAL A 198 -6.99 9.82 -1.23
CA VAL A 198 -6.80 9.57 -2.67
C VAL A 198 -7.47 8.26 -3.04
N VAL A 199 -8.46 8.34 -3.93
CA VAL A 199 -9.12 7.15 -4.48
C VAL A 199 -8.58 6.91 -5.89
N THR A 200 -8.12 5.69 -6.18
CA THR A 200 -7.60 5.28 -7.49
C THR A 200 -8.61 4.43 -8.25
N PHE A 201 -8.78 4.69 -9.55
CA PHE A 201 -9.72 4.04 -10.47
C PHE A 201 -8.99 3.30 -11.60
N GLY A 202 -7.84 2.70 -11.30
CA GLY A 202 -7.04 2.02 -12.32
C GLY A 202 -6.69 2.95 -13.49
N LEU A 203 -7.13 2.60 -14.68
CA LEU A 203 -6.85 3.34 -15.91
C LEU A 203 -7.61 4.68 -16.04
N GLU A 204 -8.60 4.93 -15.19
CA GLU A 204 -9.36 6.19 -15.20
C GLU A 204 -8.69 7.28 -14.37
N GLY A 205 -7.64 6.93 -13.60
CA GLY A 205 -6.89 7.90 -12.81
C GLY A 205 -7.23 7.91 -11.33
N SER A 206 -7.37 9.06 -10.72
CA SER A 206 -7.62 9.19 -9.29
C SER A 206 -8.49 10.39 -8.94
N LEU A 207 -9.12 10.35 -7.75
CA LEU A 207 -9.79 11.45 -7.09
C LEU A 207 -8.98 11.85 -5.86
N VAL A 208 -8.65 13.11 -5.74
CA VAL A 208 -7.96 13.69 -4.57
C VAL A 208 -8.95 14.51 -3.77
N LEU A 209 -9.20 14.09 -2.52
CA LEU A 209 -10.00 14.82 -1.54
C LEU A 209 -9.05 15.46 -0.54
N ALA A 210 -8.92 16.77 -0.59
CA ALA A 210 -8.02 17.51 0.31
C ALA A 210 -8.49 18.95 0.50
N ARG A 211 -8.39 19.46 1.72
CA ARG A 211 -8.74 20.85 2.06
C ARG A 211 -10.17 21.25 1.64
N GLY A 212 -11.12 20.32 1.77
CA GLY A 212 -12.52 20.55 1.39
C GLY A 212 -12.79 20.58 -0.13
N THR A 213 -11.83 20.16 -0.94
CA THR A 213 -11.95 20.13 -2.41
C THR A 213 -11.81 18.69 -2.92
N ALA A 214 -12.66 18.31 -3.87
CA ALA A 214 -12.56 17.07 -4.65
C ALA A 214 -11.99 17.39 -6.04
N THR A 215 -10.91 16.75 -6.44
CA THR A 215 -10.27 17.00 -7.74
C THR A 215 -9.96 15.68 -8.44
N ARG A 216 -10.54 15.46 -9.62
CA ARG A 216 -10.17 14.31 -10.46
C ARG A 216 -8.86 14.57 -11.20
N VAL A 217 -8.04 13.53 -11.25
CA VAL A 217 -6.76 13.49 -11.96
C VAL A 217 -6.85 12.35 -12.96
N PRO A 218 -6.97 12.62 -14.26
CA PRO A 218 -7.07 11.56 -15.27
C PRO A 218 -5.75 10.80 -15.41
N ALA A 219 -5.82 9.51 -15.72
CA ALA A 219 -4.67 8.73 -16.14
C ALA A 219 -4.57 8.67 -17.67
N HIS A 220 -3.38 8.31 -18.15
CA HIS A 220 -3.17 7.90 -19.53
C HIS A 220 -3.42 6.40 -19.63
N THR A 221 -4.24 5.99 -20.59
CA THR A 221 -4.50 4.57 -20.87
C THR A 221 -3.21 3.89 -21.30
N VAL A 222 -2.83 2.81 -20.62
CA VAL A 222 -1.69 1.95 -20.94
C VAL A 222 -2.17 0.51 -21.01
N ASP A 223 -1.76 -0.19 -22.05
CA ASP A 223 -2.00 -1.63 -22.19
C ASP A 223 -0.84 -2.38 -21.52
N ALA A 224 -1.01 -2.70 -20.23
CA ALA A 224 0.00 -3.39 -19.43
C ALA A 224 -0.64 -4.06 -18.20
N ASP A 225 0.04 -5.07 -17.64
CA ASP A 225 -0.36 -5.72 -16.39
C ASP A 225 -0.36 -4.70 -15.23
N PRO A 226 -1.52 -4.44 -14.60
CA PRO A 226 -1.63 -3.45 -13.54
C PRO A 226 -1.14 -3.94 -12.17
N THR A 227 -0.62 -5.17 -12.06
CA THR A 227 -0.18 -5.75 -10.78
C THR A 227 0.87 -4.87 -10.10
N GLY A 228 0.57 -4.41 -8.88
CA GLY A 228 1.44 -3.51 -8.12
C GLY A 228 1.35 -2.03 -8.54
N ALA A 229 0.47 -1.66 -9.48
CA ALA A 229 0.30 -0.26 -9.88
C ALA A 229 -0.19 0.61 -8.72
N GLY A 230 -1.07 0.09 -7.85
CA GLY A 230 -1.56 0.76 -6.66
C GLY A 230 -0.44 1.08 -5.66
N ASP A 231 0.46 0.12 -5.40
CA ASP A 231 1.61 0.31 -4.53
C ASP A 231 2.63 1.28 -5.15
N ALA A 232 2.85 1.18 -6.46
CA ALA A 232 3.71 2.12 -7.20
C ALA A 232 3.15 3.55 -7.13
N PHE A 233 1.83 3.70 -7.28
CA PHE A 233 1.16 4.98 -7.12
C PHE A 233 1.35 5.53 -5.70
N ALA A 234 1.13 4.71 -4.66
CA ALA A 234 1.25 5.12 -3.27
C ALA A 234 2.65 5.68 -2.96
N VAL A 235 3.72 4.97 -3.35
CA VAL A 235 5.10 5.45 -3.09
C VAL A 235 5.47 6.65 -3.95
N ALA A 236 5.03 6.73 -5.21
CA ALA A 236 5.28 7.88 -6.08
C ALA A 236 4.53 9.12 -5.57
N TYR A 237 3.29 8.94 -5.10
CA TYR A 237 2.50 9.99 -4.49
C TYR A 237 3.16 10.51 -3.21
N LEU A 238 3.53 9.60 -2.30
CA LEU A 238 4.20 9.96 -1.05
C LEU A 238 5.51 10.70 -1.31
N ALA A 239 6.33 10.26 -2.27
CA ALA A 239 7.56 10.95 -2.66
C ALA A 239 7.28 12.37 -3.15
N GLY A 240 6.26 12.56 -4.00
CA GLY A 240 5.84 13.89 -4.43
C GLY A 240 5.40 14.78 -3.26
N ARG A 241 4.66 14.23 -2.30
CA ARG A 241 4.25 14.95 -1.09
C ARG A 241 5.46 15.31 -0.21
N ALA A 242 6.42 14.41 -0.07
CA ALA A 242 7.67 14.64 0.66
C ALA A 242 8.54 15.73 0.01
N ASP A 243 8.51 15.83 -1.31
CA ASP A 243 9.19 16.90 -2.06
C ASP A 243 8.43 18.26 -2.01
N GLY A 244 7.28 18.32 -1.34
CA GLY A 244 6.52 19.54 -1.13
C GLY A 244 5.45 19.82 -2.20
N HIS A 245 5.22 18.90 -3.13
CA HIS A 245 4.13 19.07 -4.10
C HIS A 245 2.76 19.09 -3.40
N ALA A 246 1.87 19.95 -3.87
CA ALA A 246 0.45 19.94 -3.45
C ALA A 246 -0.22 18.61 -3.82
N PRO A 247 -1.31 18.20 -3.10
CA PRO A 247 -1.93 16.88 -3.30
C PRO A 247 -2.24 16.55 -4.76
N VAL A 248 -2.91 17.44 -5.49
CA VAL A 248 -3.25 17.23 -6.90
C VAL A 248 -2.01 17.14 -7.80
N SER A 249 -0.98 17.94 -7.53
CA SER A 249 0.28 17.87 -8.27
C SER A 249 1.03 16.57 -8.02
N ALA A 250 1.04 16.09 -6.77
CA ALA A 250 1.60 14.78 -6.40
C ALA A 250 0.87 13.64 -7.10
N ALA A 251 -0.48 13.69 -7.17
CA ALA A 251 -1.28 12.69 -7.88
C ALA A 251 -0.98 12.67 -9.39
N ARG A 252 -0.92 13.84 -10.05
CA ARG A 252 -0.54 13.92 -11.47
C ARG A 252 0.85 13.34 -11.74
N ARG A 253 1.81 13.65 -10.88
CA ARG A 253 3.16 13.11 -10.96
C ARG A 253 3.18 11.60 -10.76
N ALA A 254 2.49 11.09 -9.74
CA ALA A 254 2.39 9.66 -9.47
C ALA A 254 1.76 8.91 -10.65
N THR A 255 0.66 9.42 -11.21
CA THR A 255 0.01 8.86 -12.40
C THR A 255 0.97 8.75 -13.59
N ALA A 256 1.73 9.81 -13.88
CA ALA A 256 2.71 9.82 -14.98
C ALA A 256 3.85 8.82 -14.75
N LEU A 257 4.35 8.72 -13.51
CA LEU A 257 5.42 7.80 -13.15
C LEU A 257 4.95 6.33 -13.23
N VAL A 258 3.74 6.02 -12.77
CA VAL A 258 3.16 4.67 -12.89
C VAL A 258 2.97 4.29 -14.35
N ALA A 259 2.44 5.18 -15.19
CA ALA A 259 2.30 4.93 -16.62
C ALA A 259 3.66 4.65 -17.29
N ALA A 260 4.70 5.39 -16.91
CA ALA A 260 6.06 5.15 -17.41
C ALA A 260 6.63 3.79 -16.96
N LEU A 261 6.36 3.38 -15.72
CA LEU A 261 6.74 2.06 -15.20
C LEU A 261 6.06 0.93 -15.97
N LEU A 262 4.75 1.02 -16.15
CA LEU A 262 3.96 0.00 -16.83
C LEU A 262 4.35 -0.14 -18.31
N THR A 263 4.73 0.94 -18.97
CA THR A 263 5.19 0.93 -20.38
C THR A 263 6.68 0.61 -20.54
N GLY A 264 7.41 0.32 -19.46
CA GLY A 264 8.85 0.07 -19.50
C GLY A 264 9.70 1.28 -19.88
N ARG A 265 9.15 2.50 -19.84
CA ARG A 265 9.83 3.78 -20.16
C ARG A 265 10.54 4.40 -18.96
N ALA A 266 10.29 3.93 -17.75
CA ALA A 266 11.04 4.32 -16.56
C ALA A 266 12.37 3.52 -16.53
N ARG A 267 13.40 4.03 -17.18
CA ARG A 267 14.79 3.53 -17.14
C ARG A 267 15.69 4.55 -16.50
#